data_91e8d22691a69fd917ba38769a6c0f64
#
_entry.id   91e8d22691a69fd917ba38769a6c0f64
#
_cell.length_a   1.000
_cell.length_b   1.000
_cell.length_c   1.000
_cell.angle_alpha   90.00
_cell.angle_beta   90.00
_cell.angle_gamma   90.00
#
_symmetry.space_group_name_H-M   'P 1'
#
loop_
_entity.id
_entity.type
_entity.pdbx_description
1 polymer ?
#
loop_
_entity_poly.entity_id
_entity_poly.type
_entity_poly.pdbx_seq_one_letter_code
_entity_poly.pdbx_strand_id
1 'polypeptide(L)'
;MSAPSVDDFPQRFGWVGLGAMGFPMASQLVQKLPPSCKLLIYDIDTAVLQKFVDANPLHQSITIVSSPKEAAQYSDCFISIVPEGSHVKDVYMAPQRGVLSANHTAGKLFIDCSTIDPGTSLEVGRAIAASHPTNPPRFFDAPVSGGAAEDDPQFPLLRRIFSCMGTSIYPIGGQSLGLAAKLSNNYLSGMIALATSEAMNLGMRLGIDPKVLSNCFKTSSGGSWVNSTVNPVPGVCPDAVTSKGYEGGFKVQLMKKDISLAVQAAKEVDAKLVLADAGLSAYAAAADDPNCRDRDSRVVYRWLGGIEPEVHPVSDK
;
A
#
# COMPACT_ATOMS: atom_id res chain seq x y z
N MET A 1 29.72 1.99 19.47
CA MET A 1 28.41 1.79 20.11
C MET A 1 27.82 0.54 19.52
N SER A 2 27.40 -0.42 20.35
CA SER A 2 26.79 -1.66 19.92
C SER A 2 25.49 -1.35 19.16
N ALA A 3 25.18 -2.14 18.12
CA ALA A 3 23.85 -2.10 17.49
C ALA A 3 22.78 -2.24 18.57
N PRO A 4 21.64 -1.52 18.46
CA PRO A 4 20.56 -1.63 19.44
C PRO A 4 20.17 -3.10 19.60
N SER A 5 20.08 -3.56 20.84
CA SER A 5 19.69 -4.92 21.11
C SER A 5 18.24 -5.17 20.66
N VAL A 6 17.91 -6.40 20.32
CA VAL A 6 16.54 -6.82 19.92
C VAL A 6 15.50 -6.49 21.00
N ASP A 7 15.94 -6.19 22.22
CA ASP A 7 15.09 -5.84 23.37
C ASP A 7 14.66 -4.36 23.41
N ASP A 8 15.29 -3.46 22.62
CA ASP A 8 14.96 -2.03 22.61
C ASP A 8 13.83 -1.72 21.62
N PHE A 9 12.60 -2.06 21.98
CA PHE A 9 11.43 -1.67 21.19
C PHE A 9 11.25 -0.14 21.25
N PRO A 10 11.04 0.54 20.10
CA PRO A 10 10.89 1.98 20.06
C PRO A 10 9.78 2.47 20.99
N GLN A 11 10.06 3.50 21.75
CA GLN A 11 9.08 4.11 22.67
C GLN A 11 8.34 5.28 22.01
N ARG A 12 8.88 5.84 20.93
CA ARG A 12 8.30 6.97 20.21
C ARG A 12 8.28 6.68 18.72
N PHE A 13 7.09 6.72 18.16
CA PHE A 13 6.86 6.54 16.73
C PHE A 13 6.48 7.86 16.09
N GLY A 14 7.07 8.18 14.95
CA GLY A 14 6.63 9.23 14.04
C GLY A 14 5.83 8.60 12.90
N TRP A 15 4.70 9.19 12.55
CA TRP A 15 3.86 8.72 11.45
C TRP A 15 3.50 9.86 10.52
N VAL A 16 3.75 9.70 9.22
CA VAL A 16 3.41 10.67 8.18
C VAL A 16 2.54 10.05 7.11
N GLY A 17 1.38 10.65 6.90
CA GLY A 17 0.38 10.21 5.92
C GLY A 17 -0.74 9.38 6.56
N LEU A 18 -1.93 9.98 6.64
CA LEU A 18 -3.16 9.39 7.18
C LEU A 18 -4.26 9.27 6.12
N GLY A 19 -3.86 9.01 4.87
CA GLY A 19 -4.77 8.69 3.78
C GLY A 19 -5.48 7.34 3.95
N ALA A 20 -6.09 6.83 2.87
CA ALA A 20 -6.93 5.63 2.88
C ALA A 20 -6.25 4.39 3.50
N MET A 21 -4.94 4.21 3.30
CA MET A 21 -4.18 3.11 3.90
C MET A 21 -3.47 3.51 5.18
N GLY A 22 -2.92 4.73 5.24
CA GLY A 22 -2.15 5.19 6.39
C GLY A 22 -2.98 5.30 7.66
N PHE A 23 -4.21 5.78 7.56
CA PHE A 23 -5.12 5.90 8.71
C PHE A 23 -5.39 4.55 9.40
N PRO A 24 -5.89 3.50 8.70
CA PRO A 24 -6.12 2.21 9.33
C PRO A 24 -4.82 1.53 9.81
N MET A 25 -3.70 1.68 9.10
CA MET A 25 -2.41 1.13 9.54
C MET A 25 -1.92 1.79 10.83
N ALA A 26 -1.94 3.12 10.91
CA ALA A 26 -1.58 3.85 12.12
C ALA A 26 -2.51 3.50 13.29
N SER A 27 -3.82 3.34 13.03
CA SER A 27 -4.79 2.90 14.07
C SER A 27 -4.46 1.50 14.58
N GLN A 28 -4.12 0.56 13.70
CA GLN A 28 -3.70 -0.79 14.12
C GLN A 28 -2.39 -0.76 14.92
N LEU A 29 -1.44 0.11 14.52
CA LEU A 29 -0.19 0.30 15.26
C LEU A 29 -0.50 0.80 16.67
N VAL A 30 -1.24 1.88 16.81
CA VAL A 30 -1.61 2.48 18.10
C VAL A 30 -2.31 1.48 19.01
N GLN A 31 -3.27 0.71 18.50
CA GLN A 31 -4.02 -0.26 19.31
C GLN A 31 -3.17 -1.39 19.88
N LYS A 32 -2.03 -1.69 19.25
CA LYS A 32 -1.16 -2.82 19.65
C LYS A 32 0.15 -2.37 20.29
N LEU A 33 0.46 -1.08 20.26
CA LEU A 33 1.61 -0.55 20.98
C LEU A 33 1.41 -0.61 22.50
N PRO A 34 2.50 -0.84 23.26
CA PRO A 34 2.45 -0.66 24.70
C PRO A 34 1.92 0.72 25.09
N PRO A 35 1.14 0.85 26.18
CA PRO A 35 0.56 2.14 26.61
C PRO A 35 1.61 3.24 26.89
N SER A 36 2.85 2.87 27.17
CA SER A 36 3.98 3.80 27.38
C SER A 36 4.49 4.44 26.08
N CYS A 37 4.19 3.83 24.92
CA CYS A 37 4.66 4.34 23.64
C CYS A 37 3.90 5.60 23.23
N LYS A 38 4.58 6.49 22.51
CA LYS A 38 4.01 7.73 21.97
C LYS A 38 3.95 7.66 20.46
N LEU A 39 2.90 8.24 19.87
CA LEU A 39 2.76 8.40 18.43
C LEU A 39 2.69 9.89 18.05
N LEU A 40 3.62 10.35 17.25
CA LEU A 40 3.65 11.69 16.67
C LEU A 40 3.11 11.60 15.24
N ILE A 41 2.04 12.32 14.92
CA ILE A 41 1.37 12.22 13.63
C ILE A 41 1.45 13.53 12.85
N TYR A 42 1.62 13.38 11.54
CA TYR A 42 1.55 14.50 10.59
C TYR A 42 0.84 14.08 9.30
N ASP A 43 0.01 14.96 8.79
CA ASP A 43 -0.57 14.92 7.45
C ASP A 43 -0.70 16.35 6.92
N ILE A 44 -0.74 16.51 5.60
CA ILE A 44 -1.02 17.80 4.96
C ILE A 44 -2.48 18.22 5.13
N ASP A 45 -3.38 17.25 5.25
CA ASP A 45 -4.79 17.47 5.59
C ASP A 45 -4.97 17.52 7.11
N THR A 46 -5.10 18.73 7.64
CA THR A 46 -5.27 18.93 9.08
C THR A 46 -6.57 18.34 9.64
N ALA A 47 -7.61 18.19 8.81
CA ALA A 47 -8.88 17.62 9.25
C ALA A 47 -8.75 16.12 9.57
N VAL A 48 -7.91 15.39 8.84
CA VAL A 48 -7.69 13.97 9.11
C VAL A 48 -6.91 13.73 10.40
N LEU A 49 -6.06 14.67 10.81
CA LEU A 49 -5.29 14.58 12.06
C LEU A 49 -6.22 14.53 13.28
N GLN A 50 -7.18 15.47 13.37
CA GLN A 50 -8.13 15.48 14.46
C GLN A 50 -9.05 14.26 14.42
N LYS A 51 -9.54 13.88 13.23
CA LYS A 51 -10.32 12.66 13.06
C LYS A 51 -9.57 11.41 13.53
N PHE A 52 -8.25 11.34 13.32
CA PHE A 52 -7.44 10.23 13.79
C PHE A 52 -7.36 10.18 15.32
N VAL A 53 -7.14 11.33 15.98
CA VAL A 53 -7.12 11.43 17.44
C VAL A 53 -8.47 10.99 18.02
N ASP A 54 -9.57 11.51 17.48
CA ASP A 54 -10.93 11.20 17.94
C ASP A 54 -11.30 9.72 17.76
N ALA A 55 -10.79 9.08 16.70
CA ALA A 55 -11.00 7.65 16.43
C ALA A 55 -10.18 6.71 17.33
N ASN A 56 -9.18 7.24 18.07
CA ASN A 56 -8.29 6.45 18.92
C ASN A 56 -8.27 6.98 20.37
N PRO A 57 -9.42 7.14 21.05
CA PRO A 57 -9.55 7.84 22.32
C PRO A 57 -8.87 7.13 23.52
N LEU A 58 -8.61 5.83 23.39
CA LEU A 58 -7.96 5.03 24.43
C LEU A 58 -6.44 5.26 24.48
N HIS A 59 -5.84 5.87 23.49
CA HIS A 59 -4.41 6.12 23.42
C HIS A 59 -4.10 7.59 23.71
N GLN A 60 -3.86 7.91 24.99
CA GLN A 60 -3.57 9.29 25.47
C GLN A 60 -2.23 9.87 25.00
N SER A 61 -1.47 9.13 24.20
CA SER A 61 -0.10 9.47 23.78
C SER A 61 0.02 9.82 22.29
N ILE A 62 -1.06 10.28 21.65
CA ILE A 62 -1.02 10.76 20.27
C ILE A 62 -0.76 12.28 20.29
N THR A 63 0.25 12.71 19.53
CA THR A 63 0.62 14.12 19.41
C THR A 63 0.62 14.54 17.95
N ILE A 64 -0.12 15.57 17.60
CA ILE A 64 -0.05 16.20 16.29
C ILE A 64 1.20 17.09 16.24
N VAL A 65 2.02 16.88 15.21
CA VAL A 65 3.23 17.69 14.96
C VAL A 65 3.09 18.53 13.70
N SER A 66 3.96 19.52 13.54
CA SER A 66 3.85 20.54 12.48
C SER A 66 4.52 20.14 11.16
N SER A 67 5.34 19.10 11.15
CA SER A 67 6.12 18.69 9.98
C SER A 67 6.68 17.28 10.08
N PRO A 68 7.06 16.64 8.95
CA PRO A 68 7.84 15.41 8.94
C PRO A 68 9.16 15.52 9.72
N LYS A 69 9.83 16.68 9.65
CA LYS A 69 11.00 16.99 10.44
C LYS A 69 10.76 16.81 11.94
N GLU A 70 9.70 17.40 12.45
CA GLU A 70 9.35 17.32 13.87
C GLU A 70 9.01 15.89 14.28
N ALA A 71 8.22 15.18 13.46
CA ALA A 71 7.93 13.77 13.67
C ALA A 71 9.20 12.92 13.75
N ALA A 72 10.16 13.12 12.83
CA ALA A 72 11.45 12.40 12.81
C ALA A 72 12.35 12.77 13.99
N GLN A 73 12.37 14.04 14.36
CA GLN A 73 13.23 14.55 15.43
C GLN A 73 12.91 13.93 16.79
N TYR A 74 11.63 13.78 17.08
CA TYR A 74 11.14 13.32 18.40
C TYR A 74 10.74 11.85 18.44
N SER A 75 10.91 11.10 17.36
CA SER A 75 10.67 9.65 17.32
C SER A 75 11.96 8.83 17.32
N ASP A 76 11.86 7.57 17.69
CA ASP A 76 12.92 6.56 17.62
C ASP A 76 12.76 5.74 16.32
N CYS A 77 11.52 5.51 15.90
CA CYS A 77 11.12 4.90 14.65
C CYS A 77 10.16 5.83 13.91
N PHE A 78 10.44 6.11 12.65
CA PHE A 78 9.62 6.97 11.80
C PHE A 78 9.02 6.14 10.66
N ILE A 79 7.73 6.29 10.42
CA ILE A 79 6.99 5.57 9.38
C ILE A 79 6.28 6.58 8.48
N SER A 80 6.38 6.39 7.17
CA SER A 80 5.67 7.20 6.18
C SER A 80 4.84 6.33 5.24
N ILE A 81 3.71 6.87 4.78
CA ILE A 81 2.92 6.29 3.71
C ILE A 81 2.19 7.39 2.96
N VAL A 82 2.68 7.73 1.78
CA VAL A 82 2.18 8.83 0.96
C VAL A 82 1.94 8.36 -0.49
N PRO A 83 1.14 9.11 -1.28
CA PRO A 83 0.65 8.62 -2.58
C PRO A 83 1.72 8.36 -3.64
N GLU A 84 2.77 9.19 -3.74
CA GLU A 84 3.69 9.22 -4.89
C GLU A 84 5.16 9.47 -4.46
N GLY A 85 6.11 9.13 -5.35
CA GLY A 85 7.54 9.35 -5.13
C GLY A 85 7.91 10.80 -4.88
N SER A 86 7.27 11.76 -5.53
CA SER A 86 7.41 13.19 -5.27
C SER A 86 7.08 13.56 -3.83
N HIS A 87 6.01 12.98 -3.27
CA HIS A 87 5.62 13.20 -1.88
C HIS A 87 6.59 12.53 -0.91
N VAL A 88 7.16 11.36 -1.26
CA VAL A 88 8.22 10.73 -0.45
C VAL A 88 9.45 11.63 -0.42
N LYS A 89 9.89 12.15 -1.58
CA LYS A 89 10.99 13.13 -1.62
C LYS A 89 10.69 14.37 -0.77
N ASP A 90 9.47 14.87 -0.80
CA ASP A 90 9.05 16.01 0.01
C ASP A 90 9.10 15.69 1.52
N VAL A 91 8.59 14.53 1.94
CA VAL A 91 8.66 14.08 3.35
C VAL A 91 10.10 13.96 3.83
N TYR A 92 10.97 13.37 3.04
CA TYR A 92 12.34 13.09 3.49
C TYR A 92 13.33 14.20 3.20
N MET A 93 13.24 14.86 2.05
CA MET A 93 14.29 15.72 1.50
C MET A 93 13.91 17.21 1.41
N ALA A 94 12.66 17.60 1.71
CA ALA A 94 12.26 19.01 1.63
C ALA A 94 13.14 19.88 2.55
N PRO A 95 13.70 21.00 2.04
CA PRO A 95 14.46 21.93 2.85
C PRO A 95 13.65 22.42 4.05
N GLN A 96 14.28 22.47 5.23
CA GLN A 96 13.74 22.97 6.50
C GLN A 96 12.61 22.14 7.15
N ARG A 97 11.75 21.41 6.38
CA ARG A 97 10.61 20.66 6.90
C ARG A 97 10.71 19.15 6.74
N GLY A 98 11.60 18.66 5.89
CA GLY A 98 11.81 17.24 5.65
C GLY A 98 12.64 16.56 6.75
N VAL A 99 12.60 15.24 6.76
CA VAL A 99 13.31 14.38 7.72
C VAL A 99 14.80 14.69 7.79
N LEU A 100 15.47 14.91 6.63
CA LEU A 100 16.91 15.20 6.57
C LEU A 100 17.30 16.52 7.21
N SER A 101 16.36 17.41 7.46
CA SER A 101 16.59 18.66 8.19
C SER A 101 16.41 18.54 9.70
N ALA A 102 16.02 17.35 10.20
CA ALA A 102 15.84 17.11 11.62
C ALA A 102 17.18 16.91 12.34
N ASN A 103 17.25 17.38 13.59
CA ASN A 103 18.38 17.08 14.46
C ASN A 103 18.20 15.70 15.10
N HIS A 104 19.31 15.08 15.53
CA HIS A 104 19.29 13.83 16.32
C HIS A 104 18.62 12.64 15.61
N THR A 105 18.89 12.45 14.32
CA THR A 105 18.39 11.31 13.54
C THR A 105 19.38 10.14 13.48
N ALA A 106 20.60 10.30 14.00
CA ALA A 106 21.64 9.28 14.01
C ALA A 106 21.15 7.95 14.62
N GLY A 107 21.35 6.85 13.91
CA GLY A 107 21.01 5.49 14.34
C GLY A 107 19.51 5.18 14.37
N LYS A 108 18.63 6.12 14.01
CA LYS A 108 17.18 5.91 14.01
C LYS A 108 16.72 5.01 12.86
N LEU A 109 15.50 4.50 13.03
CA LEU A 109 14.83 3.65 12.06
C LEU A 109 13.80 4.46 11.26
N PHE A 110 13.94 4.43 9.93
CA PHE A 110 13.01 5.02 8.97
C PHE A 110 12.39 3.94 8.11
N ILE A 111 11.07 3.94 8.00
CA ILE A 111 10.30 2.95 7.24
C ILE A 111 9.36 3.71 6.29
N ASP A 112 9.49 3.48 4.99
CA ASP A 112 8.52 4.00 4.02
C ASP A 112 7.61 2.90 3.50
N CYS A 113 6.32 3.04 3.76
CA CYS A 113 5.28 2.10 3.33
C CYS A 113 4.60 2.54 2.02
N SER A 114 5.07 3.58 1.37
CA SER A 114 4.53 4.10 0.12
C SER A 114 4.78 3.14 -1.04
N THR A 115 3.87 3.11 -2.01
CA THR A 115 4.08 2.38 -3.28
C THR A 115 4.56 3.37 -4.33
N ILE A 116 5.86 3.40 -4.55
CA ILE A 116 6.59 4.33 -5.42
C ILE A 116 7.57 3.58 -6.33
N ASP A 117 8.28 4.30 -7.19
CA ASP A 117 9.35 3.72 -8.00
C ASP A 117 10.57 3.36 -7.13
N PRO A 118 11.25 2.23 -7.45
CA PRO A 118 12.43 1.79 -6.71
C PRO A 118 13.57 2.80 -6.71
N GLY A 119 13.74 3.57 -7.79
CA GLY A 119 14.78 4.58 -7.92
C GLY A 119 14.66 5.69 -6.89
N THR A 120 13.45 6.20 -6.67
CA THR A 120 13.17 7.20 -5.62
C THR A 120 13.47 6.63 -4.23
N SER A 121 13.07 5.39 -3.94
CA SER A 121 13.37 4.74 -2.65
C SER A 121 14.88 4.62 -2.42
N LEU A 122 15.64 4.20 -3.43
CA LEU A 122 17.10 4.12 -3.37
C LEU A 122 17.76 5.49 -3.15
N GLU A 123 17.27 6.54 -3.83
CA GLU A 123 17.76 7.91 -3.67
C GLU A 123 17.57 8.40 -2.23
N VAL A 124 16.37 8.27 -1.69
CA VAL A 124 16.04 8.67 -0.32
C VAL A 124 16.86 7.88 0.69
N GLY A 125 16.97 6.57 0.53
CA GLY A 125 17.74 5.72 1.43
C GLY A 125 19.24 6.08 1.46
N ARG A 126 19.83 6.39 0.30
CA ARG A 126 21.22 6.90 0.23
C ARG A 126 21.38 8.24 0.94
N ALA A 127 20.45 9.16 0.73
CA ALA A 127 20.48 10.46 1.38
C ALA A 127 20.36 10.35 2.91
N ILE A 128 19.49 9.46 3.40
CA ILE A 128 19.36 9.18 4.83
C ILE A 128 20.65 8.58 5.39
N ALA A 129 21.19 7.55 4.75
CA ALA A 129 22.43 6.92 5.22
C ALA A 129 23.62 7.90 5.25
N ALA A 130 23.70 8.80 4.28
CA ALA A 130 24.77 9.82 4.20
C ALA A 130 24.62 10.93 5.25
N SER A 131 23.44 11.12 5.86
CA SER A 131 23.20 12.22 6.80
C SER A 131 24.02 12.14 8.09
N HIS A 132 24.40 10.91 8.50
CA HIS A 132 25.20 10.66 9.70
C HIS A 132 26.26 9.57 9.46
N PRO A 133 27.41 9.89 8.89
CA PRO A 133 28.41 8.89 8.47
C PRO A 133 28.92 7.97 9.58
N THR A 134 28.99 8.44 10.83
CA THR A 134 29.50 7.66 11.98
C THR A 134 28.45 6.76 12.65
N ASN A 135 27.18 7.08 12.49
CA ASN A 135 26.06 6.31 13.01
C ASN A 135 24.85 6.49 12.06
N PRO A 136 24.90 5.89 10.86
CA PRO A 136 23.90 6.14 9.85
C PRO A 136 22.51 5.67 10.29
N PRO A 137 21.47 6.48 10.05
CA PRO A 137 20.11 6.02 10.19
C PRO A 137 19.82 4.89 9.19
N ARG A 138 18.91 4.01 9.53
CA ARG A 138 18.54 2.90 8.65
C ARG A 138 17.21 3.18 7.97
N PHE A 139 17.15 2.95 6.67
CA PHE A 139 15.96 3.16 5.86
C PHE A 139 15.49 1.83 5.24
N PHE A 140 14.21 1.53 5.39
CA PHE A 140 13.57 0.34 4.83
C PHE A 140 12.33 0.75 4.03
N ASP A 141 12.20 0.22 2.83
CA ASP A 141 10.96 0.23 2.08
C ASP A 141 10.11 -0.97 2.50
N ALA A 142 8.92 -0.67 2.98
CA ALA A 142 7.96 -1.67 3.44
C ALA A 142 6.57 -1.38 2.87
N PRO A 143 6.40 -1.34 1.53
CA PRO A 143 5.07 -1.25 0.94
C PRO A 143 4.26 -2.43 1.48
N VAL A 144 2.94 -2.27 1.64
CA VAL A 144 2.10 -3.33 2.24
C VAL A 144 2.35 -4.65 1.51
N SER A 145 3.44 -5.32 1.88
CA SER A 145 4.03 -6.62 1.47
C SER A 145 5.57 -6.63 1.56
N GLY A 146 6.18 -6.43 2.76
CA GLY A 146 7.58 -6.79 3.01
C GLY A 146 8.65 -5.75 2.70
N GLY A 147 9.90 -5.96 3.13
CA GLY A 147 10.99 -5.07 2.80
C GLY A 147 12.30 -5.11 3.58
N ALA A 148 12.71 -6.23 4.15
CA ALA A 148 14.05 -6.42 4.72
C ALA A 148 14.58 -7.81 4.38
N ALA A 149 15.90 -8.02 4.44
CA ALA A 149 16.48 -9.35 4.36
C ALA A 149 16.27 -10.12 5.66
N GLU A 150 16.14 -11.44 5.60
CA GLU A 150 15.90 -12.28 6.78
C GLU A 150 17.10 -12.26 7.74
N ASP A 151 18.30 -12.12 7.21
CA ASP A 151 19.56 -12.02 7.95
C ASP A 151 19.90 -10.57 8.38
N ASP A 152 19.08 -9.59 8.08
CA ASP A 152 19.26 -8.22 8.56
C ASP A 152 19.10 -8.18 10.08
N PRO A 153 20.10 -7.67 10.83
CA PRO A 153 20.04 -7.59 12.29
C PRO A 153 18.83 -6.85 12.86
N GLN A 154 18.17 -6.01 12.05
CA GLN A 154 16.97 -5.29 12.44
C GLN A 154 15.67 -6.05 12.10
N PHE A 155 15.74 -7.13 11.32
CA PHE A 155 14.54 -7.84 10.89
C PHE A 155 13.65 -8.33 12.06
N PRO A 156 14.20 -8.85 13.18
CA PRO A 156 13.37 -9.20 14.33
C PRO A 156 12.58 -8.01 14.91
N LEU A 157 13.19 -6.82 14.97
CA LEU A 157 12.52 -5.59 15.41
C LEU A 157 11.47 -5.14 14.39
N LEU A 158 11.82 -5.09 13.10
CA LEU A 158 10.89 -4.75 12.03
C LEU A 158 9.68 -5.68 12.02
N ARG A 159 9.90 -6.98 12.17
CA ARG A 159 8.83 -7.98 12.24
C ARG A 159 7.86 -7.70 13.39
N ARG A 160 8.34 -7.30 14.57
CA ARG A 160 7.50 -6.90 15.71
C ARG A 160 6.66 -5.67 15.39
N ILE A 161 7.27 -4.64 14.77
CA ILE A 161 6.57 -3.41 14.36
C ILE A 161 5.50 -3.74 13.30
N PHE A 162 5.86 -4.48 12.26
CA PHE A 162 4.94 -4.83 11.17
C PHE A 162 3.80 -5.75 11.63
N SER A 163 4.03 -6.62 12.61
CA SER A 163 2.99 -7.47 13.20
C SER A 163 1.88 -6.66 13.91
N CYS A 164 2.15 -5.41 14.24
CA CYS A 164 1.10 -4.50 14.70
C CYS A 164 0.14 -4.11 13.57
N MET A 165 0.58 -4.09 12.32
CA MET A 165 -0.16 -3.55 11.18
C MET A 165 -0.59 -4.61 10.17
N GLY A 166 0.04 -5.79 10.16
CA GLY A 166 -0.24 -6.85 9.20
C GLY A 166 0.07 -8.24 9.75
N THR A 167 -0.43 -9.26 9.06
CA THR A 167 -0.25 -10.68 9.46
C THR A 167 0.80 -11.40 8.62
N SER A 168 0.99 -10.98 7.37
CA SER A 168 1.91 -11.60 6.42
C SER A 168 3.12 -10.68 6.19
N ILE A 169 4.25 -11.06 6.77
CA ILE A 169 5.50 -10.28 6.71
C ILE A 169 6.53 -11.16 6.04
N TYR A 170 7.02 -10.71 4.89
CA TYR A 170 8.00 -11.43 4.08
C TYR A 170 9.33 -10.68 4.07
N PRO A 171 10.44 -11.32 4.45
CA PRO A 171 11.76 -10.79 4.19
C PRO A 171 12.05 -10.94 2.69
N ILE A 172 12.04 -9.82 1.96
CA ILE A 172 12.21 -9.83 0.49
C ILE A 172 13.69 -9.66 0.09
N GLY A 173 14.53 -9.21 1.01
CA GLY A 173 15.95 -8.98 0.74
C GLY A 173 16.36 -7.52 0.94
N GLY A 174 17.18 -6.99 0.02
CA GLY A 174 17.77 -5.66 0.15
C GLY A 174 16.81 -4.50 -0.10
N GLN A 175 17.38 -3.31 -0.07
CA GLN A 175 16.66 -2.05 -0.27
C GLN A 175 15.96 -2.02 -1.63
N SER A 176 14.74 -1.51 -1.67
CA SER A 176 13.81 -1.43 -2.82
C SER A 176 13.28 -2.77 -3.34
N LEU A 177 13.69 -3.92 -2.79
CA LEU A 177 13.14 -5.21 -3.20
C LEU A 177 11.71 -5.43 -2.70
N GLY A 178 11.32 -4.82 -1.58
CA GLY A 178 9.93 -4.76 -1.14
C GLY A 178 9.03 -4.08 -2.18
N LEU A 179 9.48 -2.95 -2.73
CA LEU A 179 8.79 -2.26 -3.83
C LEU A 179 8.76 -3.11 -5.10
N ALA A 180 9.86 -3.74 -5.48
CA ALA A 180 9.91 -4.63 -6.63
C ALA A 180 8.87 -5.76 -6.52
N ALA A 181 8.79 -6.42 -5.36
CA ALA A 181 7.79 -7.46 -5.10
C ALA A 181 6.36 -6.89 -5.15
N LYS A 182 6.13 -5.70 -4.57
CA LYS A 182 4.83 -5.03 -4.58
C LYS A 182 4.38 -4.66 -5.98
N LEU A 183 5.24 -4.06 -6.79
CA LEU A 183 4.92 -3.68 -8.17
C LEU A 183 4.67 -4.91 -9.05
N SER A 184 5.48 -5.96 -8.91
CA SER A 184 5.27 -7.23 -9.60
C SER A 184 3.92 -7.85 -9.25
N ASN A 185 3.57 -7.88 -7.95
CA ASN A 185 2.27 -8.38 -7.50
C ASN A 185 1.11 -7.54 -8.02
N ASN A 186 1.21 -6.21 -8.00
CA ASN A 186 0.11 -5.35 -8.43
C ASN A 186 -0.07 -5.38 -9.94
N TYR A 187 1.02 -5.47 -10.72
CA TYR A 187 0.95 -5.75 -12.15
C TYR A 187 0.21 -7.07 -12.42
N LEU A 188 0.65 -8.16 -11.78
CA LEU A 188 0.00 -9.47 -11.93
C LEU A 188 -1.49 -9.43 -11.54
N SER A 189 -1.81 -8.84 -10.41
CA SER A 189 -3.20 -8.71 -9.92
C SER A 189 -4.08 -7.89 -10.87
N GLY A 190 -3.55 -6.79 -11.41
CA GLY A 190 -4.25 -5.98 -12.42
C GLY A 190 -4.53 -6.76 -13.70
N MET A 191 -3.54 -7.49 -14.22
CA MET A 191 -3.71 -8.32 -15.42
C MET A 191 -4.70 -9.48 -15.19
N ILE A 192 -4.64 -10.14 -14.04
CA ILE A 192 -5.61 -11.19 -13.68
C ILE A 192 -7.02 -10.61 -13.60
N ALA A 193 -7.20 -9.44 -12.99
CA ALA A 193 -8.52 -8.82 -12.88
C ALA A 193 -9.09 -8.42 -14.25
N LEU A 194 -8.26 -7.89 -15.14
CA LEU A 194 -8.66 -7.57 -16.51
C LEU A 194 -9.02 -8.83 -17.29
N ALA A 195 -8.17 -9.84 -17.30
CA ALA A 195 -8.43 -11.11 -17.99
C ALA A 195 -9.68 -11.82 -17.43
N THR A 196 -9.89 -11.80 -16.10
CA THR A 196 -11.08 -12.36 -15.49
C THR A 196 -12.32 -11.57 -15.94
N SER A 197 -12.24 -10.25 -16.05
CA SER A 197 -13.33 -9.39 -16.52
C SER A 197 -13.73 -9.74 -17.96
N GLU A 198 -12.77 -9.89 -18.85
CA GLU A 198 -13.00 -10.29 -20.24
C GLU A 198 -13.61 -11.68 -20.35
N ALA A 199 -13.04 -12.67 -19.64
CA ALA A 199 -13.51 -14.05 -19.67
C ALA A 199 -14.92 -14.20 -19.10
N MET A 200 -15.24 -13.52 -18.01
CA MET A 200 -16.59 -13.48 -17.43
C MET A 200 -17.58 -12.85 -18.42
N ASN A 201 -17.24 -11.69 -18.98
CA ASN A 201 -18.10 -11.01 -19.94
C ASN A 201 -18.35 -11.88 -21.19
N LEU A 202 -17.32 -12.55 -21.71
CA LEU A 202 -17.48 -13.49 -22.84
C LEU A 202 -18.44 -14.63 -22.51
N GLY A 203 -18.21 -15.35 -21.41
CA GLY A 203 -19.03 -16.50 -21.04
C GLY A 203 -20.49 -16.13 -20.75
N MET A 204 -20.72 -14.99 -20.09
CA MET A 204 -22.06 -14.46 -19.83
C MET A 204 -22.78 -14.06 -21.12
N ARG A 205 -22.09 -13.45 -22.08
CA ARG A 205 -22.66 -13.15 -23.42
C ARG A 205 -22.99 -14.40 -24.23
N LEU A 206 -22.31 -15.50 -23.96
CA LEU A 206 -22.62 -16.82 -24.52
C LEU A 206 -23.77 -17.54 -23.77
N GLY A 207 -24.35 -16.92 -22.73
CA GLY A 207 -25.53 -17.42 -22.02
C GLY A 207 -25.20 -18.21 -20.75
N ILE A 208 -23.97 -18.22 -20.25
CA ILE A 208 -23.60 -18.93 -19.03
C ILE A 208 -23.95 -18.06 -17.80
N ASP A 209 -24.58 -18.67 -16.79
CA ASP A 209 -24.79 -18.03 -15.51
C ASP A 209 -23.46 -17.64 -14.85
N PRO A 210 -23.32 -16.41 -14.32
CA PRO A 210 -22.03 -15.91 -13.81
C PRO A 210 -21.49 -16.71 -12.62
N LYS A 211 -22.35 -17.26 -11.76
CA LYS A 211 -21.92 -18.09 -10.61
C LYS A 211 -21.43 -19.45 -11.08
N VAL A 212 -22.13 -20.03 -12.05
CA VAL A 212 -21.71 -21.31 -12.69
C VAL A 212 -20.36 -21.12 -13.37
N LEU A 213 -20.19 -20.04 -14.14
CA LEU A 213 -18.93 -19.73 -14.84
C LEU A 213 -17.77 -19.49 -13.86
N SER A 214 -18.00 -18.72 -12.80
CA SER A 214 -17.00 -18.48 -11.75
C SER A 214 -16.58 -19.78 -11.04
N ASN A 215 -17.54 -20.68 -10.76
CA ASN A 215 -17.26 -22.00 -10.18
C ASN A 215 -16.45 -22.88 -11.14
N CYS A 216 -16.75 -22.83 -12.44
CA CYS A 216 -15.94 -23.51 -13.46
C CYS A 216 -14.50 -23.02 -13.44
N PHE A 217 -14.28 -21.70 -13.43
CA PHE A 217 -12.90 -21.15 -13.34
C PHE A 217 -12.20 -21.57 -12.05
N LYS A 218 -12.90 -21.53 -10.90
CA LYS A 218 -12.34 -21.88 -9.59
C LYS A 218 -11.69 -23.26 -9.56
N THR A 219 -12.26 -24.23 -10.27
CA THR A 219 -11.80 -25.62 -10.30
C THR A 219 -10.95 -25.96 -11.55
N SER A 220 -10.73 -25.00 -12.43
CA SER A 220 -9.97 -25.15 -13.67
C SER A 220 -8.70 -24.29 -13.65
N SER A 221 -7.92 -24.36 -14.74
CA SER A 221 -6.66 -23.63 -14.88
C SER A 221 -6.77 -22.09 -14.87
N GLY A 222 -7.97 -21.53 -15.10
CA GLY A 222 -8.27 -20.11 -15.01
C GLY A 222 -8.55 -19.62 -13.59
N GLY A 223 -8.43 -20.48 -12.58
CA GLY A 223 -8.70 -20.14 -11.17
C GLY A 223 -7.72 -19.10 -10.62
N SER A 224 -8.25 -18.15 -9.85
CA SER A 224 -7.46 -17.12 -9.20
C SER A 224 -8.17 -16.60 -7.94
N TRP A 225 -7.40 -15.90 -7.06
CA TRP A 225 -7.98 -15.21 -5.93
C TRP A 225 -9.00 -14.16 -6.38
N VAL A 226 -8.74 -13.45 -7.48
CA VAL A 226 -9.68 -12.47 -8.04
C VAL A 226 -11.00 -13.12 -8.37
N ASN A 227 -11.01 -14.24 -9.09
CA ASN A 227 -12.24 -14.96 -9.41
C ASN A 227 -12.98 -15.43 -8.17
N SER A 228 -12.27 -15.96 -7.17
CA SER A 228 -12.87 -16.67 -6.05
C SER A 228 -13.31 -15.79 -4.89
N THR A 229 -12.70 -14.59 -4.74
CA THR A 229 -12.90 -13.73 -3.55
C THR A 229 -13.43 -12.34 -3.91
N VAL A 230 -13.06 -11.82 -5.08
CA VAL A 230 -13.41 -10.44 -5.49
C VAL A 230 -13.77 -10.39 -6.98
N ASN A 231 -14.53 -11.39 -7.43
CA ASN A 231 -14.92 -11.50 -8.84
C ASN A 231 -15.45 -10.15 -9.36
N PRO A 232 -15.02 -9.71 -10.56
CA PRO A 232 -15.41 -8.41 -11.10
C PRO A 232 -16.92 -8.28 -11.37
N VAL A 233 -17.65 -9.40 -11.55
CA VAL A 233 -19.09 -9.40 -11.79
C VAL A 233 -19.86 -9.22 -10.49
N PRO A 234 -20.72 -8.19 -10.36
CA PRO A 234 -21.58 -7.99 -9.20
C PRO A 234 -22.44 -9.23 -8.88
N GLY A 235 -22.57 -9.58 -7.60
CA GLY A 235 -23.38 -10.69 -7.11
C GLY A 235 -22.71 -12.07 -7.16
N VAL A 236 -21.57 -12.23 -7.83
CA VAL A 236 -20.78 -13.48 -7.82
C VAL A 236 -20.13 -13.71 -6.47
N CYS A 237 -19.51 -12.67 -5.92
CA CYS A 237 -18.97 -12.64 -4.55
C CYS A 237 -19.77 -11.61 -3.74
N PRO A 238 -20.80 -11.99 -2.99
CA PRO A 238 -21.74 -11.05 -2.34
C PRO A 238 -21.06 -10.06 -1.38
N ASP A 239 -20.04 -10.50 -0.65
CA ASP A 239 -19.33 -9.68 0.33
C ASP A 239 -18.28 -8.74 -0.28
N ALA A 240 -17.93 -8.98 -1.53
CA ALA A 240 -16.92 -8.17 -2.22
C ALA A 240 -17.42 -6.76 -2.55
N VAL A 241 -16.50 -5.81 -2.64
CA VAL A 241 -16.77 -4.41 -3.05
C VAL A 241 -17.41 -4.33 -4.44
N THR A 242 -17.13 -5.30 -5.31
CA THR A 242 -17.73 -5.41 -6.64
C THR A 242 -19.25 -5.59 -6.58
N SER A 243 -19.76 -6.27 -5.56
CA SER A 243 -21.19 -6.46 -5.30
C SER A 243 -21.84 -5.28 -4.55
N LYS A 244 -21.05 -4.27 -4.19
CA LYS A 244 -21.48 -3.05 -3.48
C LYS A 244 -21.23 -1.80 -4.36
N GLY A 245 -21.51 -1.90 -5.66
CA GLY A 245 -21.31 -0.82 -6.63
C GLY A 245 -19.86 -0.44 -6.86
N TYR A 246 -18.91 -1.31 -6.53
CA TYR A 246 -17.45 -1.05 -6.54
C TYR A 246 -17.03 0.10 -5.60
N GLU A 247 -17.80 0.39 -4.57
CA GLU A 247 -17.48 1.44 -3.62
C GLU A 247 -16.44 0.98 -2.60
N GLY A 248 -15.43 1.81 -2.32
CA GLY A 248 -14.30 1.43 -1.47
C GLY A 248 -13.25 0.61 -2.21
N GLY A 249 -12.51 -0.24 -1.50
CA GLY A 249 -11.46 -1.08 -2.07
C GLY A 249 -10.26 -0.31 -2.63
N PHE A 250 -9.56 -0.92 -3.58
CA PHE A 250 -8.36 -0.34 -4.20
C PHE A 250 -8.73 0.42 -5.48
N LYS A 251 -8.71 1.73 -5.44
CA LYS A 251 -9.19 2.60 -6.52
C LYS A 251 -8.52 2.31 -7.87
N VAL A 252 -9.31 2.42 -8.95
CA VAL A 252 -8.85 2.21 -10.32
C VAL A 252 -7.68 3.14 -10.70
N GLN A 253 -7.65 4.37 -10.21
CA GLN A 253 -6.54 5.31 -10.43
C GLN A 253 -5.25 4.83 -9.77
N LEU A 254 -5.32 4.18 -8.59
CA LEU A 254 -4.17 3.62 -7.92
C LEU A 254 -3.65 2.37 -8.64
N MET A 255 -4.53 1.56 -9.22
CA MET A 255 -4.12 0.43 -10.06
C MET A 255 -3.43 0.92 -11.33
N LYS A 256 -3.98 1.93 -12.01
CA LYS A 256 -3.32 2.61 -13.15
C LYS A 256 -1.90 3.08 -12.77
N LYS A 257 -1.77 3.77 -11.62
CA LYS A 257 -0.47 4.24 -11.11
C LYS A 257 0.50 3.08 -10.89
N ASP A 258 0.07 2.03 -10.20
CA ASP A 258 0.94 0.92 -9.84
C ASP A 258 1.38 0.11 -11.09
N ILE A 259 0.49 -0.07 -12.07
CA ILE A 259 0.86 -0.67 -13.36
C ILE A 259 1.87 0.23 -14.09
N SER A 260 1.68 1.56 -14.08
CA SER A 260 2.64 2.50 -14.68
C SER A 260 4.02 2.39 -14.04
N LEU A 261 4.09 2.31 -12.71
CA LEU A 261 5.35 2.12 -11.98
C LEU A 261 6.01 0.78 -12.32
N ALA A 262 5.22 -0.30 -12.43
CA ALA A 262 5.73 -1.62 -12.81
C ALA A 262 6.30 -1.62 -14.24
N VAL A 263 5.62 -0.95 -15.18
CA VAL A 263 6.08 -0.81 -16.58
C VAL A 263 7.37 0.02 -16.65
N GLN A 264 7.46 1.09 -15.86
CA GLN A 264 8.68 1.89 -15.78
C GLN A 264 9.84 1.06 -15.21
N ALA A 265 9.64 0.39 -14.08
CA ALA A 265 10.65 -0.47 -13.47
C ALA A 265 11.11 -1.60 -14.42
N ALA A 266 10.18 -2.20 -15.18
CA ALA A 266 10.50 -3.22 -16.18
C ALA A 266 11.43 -2.68 -17.28
N LYS A 267 11.21 -1.44 -17.75
CA LYS A 267 12.10 -0.79 -18.76
C LYS A 267 13.51 -0.56 -18.21
N GLU A 268 13.63 -0.23 -16.93
CA GLU A 268 14.93 0.02 -16.28
C GLU A 268 15.81 -1.25 -16.17
N VAL A 269 15.18 -2.43 -16.21
CA VAL A 269 15.85 -3.74 -16.07
C VAL A 269 15.69 -4.61 -17.33
N ASP A 270 15.29 -4.04 -18.46
CA ASP A 270 15.06 -4.74 -19.74
C ASP A 270 14.08 -5.94 -19.64
N ALA A 271 13.13 -5.91 -18.70
CA ALA A 271 12.10 -6.92 -18.59
C ALA A 271 10.96 -6.66 -19.60
N LYS A 272 10.64 -7.64 -20.44
CA LYS A 272 9.58 -7.52 -21.43
C LYS A 272 8.22 -7.86 -20.83
N LEU A 273 7.32 -6.88 -20.76
CA LEU A 273 5.93 -7.03 -20.31
C LEU A 273 4.97 -6.97 -21.50
N VAL A 274 4.57 -8.13 -22.03
CA VAL A 274 3.74 -8.22 -23.25
C VAL A 274 2.33 -7.66 -23.04
N LEU A 275 1.77 -7.78 -21.83
CA LEU A 275 0.42 -7.30 -21.49
C LEU A 275 0.38 -5.83 -21.06
N ALA A 276 1.54 -5.17 -20.96
CA ALA A 276 1.66 -3.84 -20.35
C ALA A 276 0.80 -2.78 -21.05
N ASP A 277 0.91 -2.69 -22.38
CA ASP A 277 0.23 -1.65 -23.15
C ASP A 277 -1.29 -1.80 -23.11
N ALA A 278 -1.79 -3.03 -23.27
CA ALA A 278 -3.22 -3.33 -23.18
C ALA A 278 -3.76 -3.05 -21.76
N GLY A 279 -3.08 -3.54 -20.74
CA GLY A 279 -3.48 -3.34 -19.35
C GLY A 279 -3.45 -1.87 -18.96
N LEU A 280 -2.37 -1.14 -19.27
CA LEU A 280 -2.25 0.27 -18.94
C LEU A 280 -3.33 1.11 -19.64
N SER A 281 -3.62 0.84 -20.92
CA SER A 281 -4.66 1.51 -21.69
C SER A 281 -6.03 1.28 -21.08
N ALA A 282 -6.37 0.04 -20.73
CA ALA A 282 -7.66 -0.30 -20.12
C ALA A 282 -7.85 0.40 -18.75
N TYR A 283 -6.86 0.34 -17.89
CA TYR A 283 -6.94 0.99 -16.57
C TYR A 283 -6.89 2.53 -16.67
N ALA A 284 -6.19 3.09 -17.66
CA ALA A 284 -6.19 4.52 -17.88
C ALA A 284 -7.59 5.00 -18.33
N ALA A 285 -8.18 4.32 -19.30
CA ALA A 285 -9.52 4.66 -19.80
C ALA A 285 -10.60 4.49 -18.71
N ALA A 286 -10.53 3.40 -17.93
CA ALA A 286 -11.45 3.20 -16.80
C ALA A 286 -11.27 4.25 -15.69
N ALA A 287 -10.04 4.72 -15.43
CA ALA A 287 -9.78 5.78 -14.46
C ALA A 287 -10.31 7.15 -14.89
N ASP A 288 -10.42 7.39 -16.19
CA ASP A 288 -10.92 8.65 -16.76
C ASP A 288 -12.45 8.60 -16.98
N ASP A 289 -13.08 7.42 -17.01
CA ASP A 289 -14.52 7.25 -17.15
C ASP A 289 -15.28 7.71 -15.89
N PRO A 290 -16.26 8.63 -15.99
CA PRO A 290 -17.03 9.11 -14.84
C PRO A 290 -17.78 8.01 -14.07
N ASN A 291 -18.18 6.92 -14.72
CA ASN A 291 -18.90 5.79 -14.09
C ASN A 291 -17.96 4.80 -13.34
N CYS A 292 -16.65 4.90 -13.60
CA CYS A 292 -15.63 4.02 -13.06
C CYS A 292 -14.67 4.73 -12.10
N ARG A 293 -14.50 6.03 -12.28
CA ARG A 293 -13.63 6.86 -11.47
C ARG A 293 -13.95 6.73 -9.98
N ASP A 294 -12.91 6.73 -9.16
CA ASP A 294 -12.98 6.61 -7.69
C ASP A 294 -13.55 5.29 -7.14
N ARG A 295 -13.78 4.31 -8.00
CA ARG A 295 -14.26 2.99 -7.63
C ARG A 295 -13.11 1.97 -7.56
N ASP A 296 -13.42 0.81 -6.99
CA ASP A 296 -12.47 -0.31 -6.94
C ASP A 296 -11.99 -0.70 -8.34
N SER A 297 -10.75 -1.11 -8.46
CA SER A 297 -10.07 -1.37 -9.75
C SER A 297 -10.75 -2.44 -10.62
N ARG A 298 -11.57 -3.35 -10.03
CA ARG A 298 -12.35 -4.35 -10.79
C ARG A 298 -13.51 -3.72 -11.56
N VAL A 299 -13.77 -2.43 -11.34
CA VAL A 299 -14.72 -1.64 -12.16
C VAL A 299 -14.32 -1.59 -13.65
N VAL A 300 -13.08 -1.99 -13.99
CA VAL A 300 -12.67 -2.23 -15.37
C VAL A 300 -13.64 -3.17 -16.10
N TYR A 301 -14.33 -4.08 -15.38
CA TYR A 301 -15.41 -4.90 -15.91
C TYR A 301 -16.58 -4.05 -16.46
N ARG A 302 -17.02 -3.03 -15.72
CA ARG A 302 -18.05 -2.08 -16.16
C ARG A 302 -17.57 -1.29 -17.37
N TRP A 303 -16.33 -0.80 -17.33
CA TRP A 303 -15.73 -0.07 -18.45
C TRP A 303 -15.68 -0.92 -19.74
N LEU A 304 -15.44 -2.22 -19.65
CA LEU A 304 -15.50 -3.17 -20.78
C LEU A 304 -16.92 -3.39 -21.32
N GLY A 305 -17.95 -2.76 -20.75
CA GLY A 305 -19.35 -3.02 -21.08
C GLY A 305 -19.81 -4.40 -20.60
N GLY A 306 -19.29 -4.85 -19.46
CA GLY A 306 -19.68 -6.09 -18.81
C GLY A 306 -21.16 -6.08 -18.40
N ILE A 307 -21.82 -7.23 -18.49
CA ILE A 307 -23.21 -7.41 -18.04
C ILE A 307 -23.21 -7.40 -16.51
N GLU A 308 -23.84 -6.39 -15.90
CA GLU A 308 -24.02 -6.33 -14.45
C GLU A 308 -25.42 -6.90 -14.10
N PRO A 309 -25.49 -8.08 -13.47
CA PRO A 309 -26.74 -8.60 -12.95
C PRO A 309 -27.33 -7.67 -11.89
N GLU A 310 -28.65 -7.55 -11.82
CA GLU A 310 -29.31 -6.84 -10.73
C GLU A 310 -28.96 -7.51 -9.39
N VAL A 311 -28.28 -6.78 -8.52
CA VAL A 311 -27.97 -7.25 -7.18
C VAL A 311 -29.16 -6.92 -6.30
N HIS A 312 -30.04 -7.88 -6.07
CA HIS A 312 -31.07 -7.74 -5.06
C HIS A 312 -30.41 -7.78 -3.67
N PRO A 313 -30.68 -6.80 -2.79
CA PRO A 313 -30.20 -6.89 -1.42
C PRO A 313 -30.70 -8.20 -0.79
N VAL A 314 -29.79 -8.94 -0.17
CA VAL A 314 -30.16 -10.13 0.59
C VAL A 314 -31.14 -9.67 1.65
N SER A 315 -32.39 -10.11 1.56
CA SER A 315 -33.35 -9.88 2.63
C SER A 315 -32.85 -10.65 3.84
N ASP A 316 -32.50 -9.94 4.89
CA ASP A 316 -32.22 -10.53 6.20
C ASP A 316 -33.41 -11.43 6.59
N LYS A 317 -33.18 -12.74 6.56
CA LYS A 317 -34.08 -13.72 7.14
C LYS A 317 -33.44 -14.27 8.39
#